data_3621f8621b71815343b276f99dd55313
#
_entry.id   3621f8621b71815343b276f99dd55313
#
_cell.length_a   1.000
_cell.length_b   1.000
_cell.length_c   1.000
_cell.angle_alpha   90.00
_cell.angle_beta   90.00
_cell.angle_gamma   90.00
#
_symmetry.space_group_name_H-M   'P 1'
#
loop_
_entity.id
_entity.type
_entity.pdbx_description
1 polymer ?
#
loop_
_entity_poly.entity_id
_entity_poly.type
_entity_poly.pdbx_seq_one_letter_code
_entity_poly.pdbx_strand_id
1 'polypeptide(L)'
;APNVTKLAYEIGTSRATVMNYIKDLEEARLVNLVYREGEEFPKKPVQIMIHNTNLLYAISSRNAEEQEVMETFFANSVWRHHSVSKGKRTGSYIIDGHNIVVCDKSRRFKAQDGVYFARYNAEVGHGTDIPLWLFGFLH
;
A
#
# COMPACT_ATOMS: atom_id res chain seq x y z
N ALA A 1 -10.59 4.38 -2.32
CA ALA A 1 -10.04 4.81 -3.61
C ALA A 1 -10.09 6.33 -3.71
N PRO A 2 -9.05 6.98 -4.25
CA PRO A 2 -9.00 8.44 -4.34
C PRO A 2 -10.12 8.98 -5.25
N ASN A 3 -10.75 10.09 -4.85
CA ASN A 3 -11.78 10.73 -5.66
C ASN A 3 -11.16 11.77 -6.61
N VAL A 4 -10.60 11.29 -7.72
CA VAL A 4 -9.90 12.12 -8.72
C VAL A 4 -10.83 13.17 -9.36
N THR A 5 -12.09 12.83 -9.57
CA THR A 5 -13.07 13.75 -10.16
C THR A 5 -13.38 14.92 -9.21
N LYS A 6 -13.57 14.63 -7.91
CA LYS A 6 -13.77 15.67 -6.90
C LYS A 6 -12.55 16.58 -6.78
N LEU A 7 -11.35 15.97 -6.75
CA LEU A 7 -10.10 16.73 -6.67
C LEU A 7 -9.92 17.64 -7.90
N ALA A 8 -10.20 17.15 -9.10
CA ALA A 8 -10.14 17.93 -10.32
C ALA A 8 -11.09 19.16 -10.28
N TYR A 9 -12.30 18.96 -9.76
CA TYR A 9 -13.26 20.05 -9.57
C TYR A 9 -12.75 21.10 -8.56
N GLU A 10 -12.23 20.65 -7.41
CA GLU A 10 -11.73 21.55 -6.35
C GLU A 10 -10.55 22.40 -6.80
N ILE A 11 -9.65 21.86 -7.61
CA ILE A 11 -8.48 22.60 -8.13
C ILE A 11 -8.72 23.30 -9.49
N GLY A 12 -9.92 23.17 -10.05
CA GLY A 12 -10.30 23.85 -11.29
C GLY A 12 -9.62 23.32 -12.55
N THR A 13 -9.37 22.00 -12.63
CA THR A 13 -8.71 21.35 -13.77
C THR A 13 -9.46 20.11 -14.25
N SER A 14 -8.94 19.44 -15.29
CA SER A 14 -9.53 18.21 -15.81
C SER A 14 -9.08 16.97 -15.01
N ARG A 15 -9.89 15.91 -15.05
CA ARG A 15 -9.53 14.61 -14.48
C ARG A 15 -8.22 14.07 -15.09
N ALA A 16 -8.03 14.22 -16.39
CA ALA A 16 -6.81 13.79 -17.08
C ALA A 16 -5.57 14.50 -16.55
N THR A 17 -5.67 15.81 -16.31
CA THR A 17 -4.58 16.60 -15.74
C THR A 17 -4.21 16.13 -14.33
N VAL A 18 -5.22 15.84 -13.47
CA VAL A 18 -4.96 15.32 -12.13
C VAL A 18 -4.28 13.94 -12.21
N MET A 19 -4.71 13.08 -13.13
CA MET A 19 -4.07 11.78 -13.32
C MET A 19 -2.60 11.90 -13.75
N ASN A 20 -2.29 12.86 -14.61
CA ASN A 20 -0.90 13.14 -14.99
C ASN A 20 -0.08 13.67 -13.81
N TYR A 21 -0.61 14.57 -12.99
CA TYR A 21 0.07 15.04 -11.78
C TYR A 21 0.36 13.90 -10.80
N ILE A 22 -0.60 12.98 -10.60
CA ILE A 22 -0.40 11.81 -9.76
C ILE A 22 0.72 10.92 -10.33
N LYS A 23 0.80 10.76 -11.65
CA LYS A 23 1.86 10.02 -12.32
C LYS A 23 3.21 10.69 -12.16
N ASP A 24 3.28 12.01 -12.29
CA ASP A 24 4.51 12.80 -12.07
C ASP A 24 5.01 12.65 -10.63
N LEU A 25 4.10 12.62 -9.64
CA LEU A 25 4.45 12.36 -8.24
C LEU A 25 5.01 10.94 -8.01
N GLU A 26 4.50 9.95 -8.73
CA GLU A 26 5.05 8.59 -8.71
C GLU A 26 6.46 8.55 -9.31
N GLU A 27 6.67 9.20 -10.45
CA GLU A 27 7.97 9.30 -11.11
C GLU A 27 8.99 10.06 -10.26
N ALA A 28 8.53 11.08 -9.52
CA ALA A 28 9.33 11.78 -8.52
C ALA A 28 9.58 10.97 -7.23
N ARG A 29 9.04 9.77 -7.12
CA ARG A 29 9.14 8.89 -5.95
C ARG A 29 8.59 9.50 -4.65
N LEU A 30 7.54 10.30 -4.77
CA LEU A 30 6.81 10.85 -3.61
C LEU A 30 5.64 9.96 -3.21
N VAL A 31 5.05 9.26 -4.17
CA VAL A 31 3.96 8.32 -3.95
C VAL A 31 4.18 7.01 -4.69
N ASN A 32 3.49 5.96 -4.23
CA ASN A 32 3.34 4.68 -4.92
C ASN A 32 1.88 4.52 -5.34
N LEU A 33 1.63 4.18 -6.60
CA LEU A 33 0.29 3.98 -7.15
C LEU A 33 -0.06 2.49 -7.15
N VAL A 34 -1.00 2.10 -6.32
CA VAL A 34 -1.44 0.70 -6.22
C VAL A 34 -2.66 0.48 -7.10
N TYR A 35 -2.55 -0.45 -8.02
CA TYR A 35 -3.62 -0.89 -8.93
C TYR A 35 -4.13 -2.27 -8.53
N ARG A 36 -5.26 -2.68 -9.10
CA ARG A 36 -5.67 -4.09 -9.08
C ARG A 36 -4.79 -4.88 -10.04
N GLU A 37 -4.74 -6.17 -9.82
CA GLU A 37 -4.00 -7.08 -10.69
C GLU A 37 -4.44 -6.91 -12.16
N GLY A 38 -3.47 -6.73 -13.06
CA GLY A 38 -3.71 -6.48 -14.49
C GLY A 38 -4.17 -5.06 -14.85
N GLU A 39 -4.21 -4.14 -13.91
CA GLU A 39 -4.52 -2.73 -14.15
C GLU A 39 -3.28 -1.85 -13.99
N GLU A 40 -3.19 -0.80 -14.82
CA GLU A 40 -2.09 0.17 -14.80
C GLU A 40 -2.57 1.55 -15.30
N PHE A 41 -1.69 2.54 -15.26
CA PHE A 41 -1.95 3.85 -15.88
C PHE A 41 -2.32 3.67 -17.38
N PRO A 42 -3.33 4.41 -17.93
CA PRO A 42 -4.02 5.57 -17.35
C PRO A 42 -5.26 5.26 -16.50
N LYS A 43 -5.48 4.02 -16.08
CA LYS A 43 -6.57 3.73 -15.14
C LYS A 43 -6.32 4.43 -13.79
N LYS A 44 -7.41 4.68 -13.08
CA LYS A 44 -7.33 5.26 -11.74
C LYS A 44 -6.79 4.23 -10.75
N PRO A 45 -5.74 4.56 -9.97
CA PRO A 45 -5.25 3.67 -8.93
C PRO A 45 -6.33 3.46 -7.85
N VAL A 46 -6.35 2.28 -7.26
CA VAL A 46 -7.27 1.97 -6.14
C VAL A 46 -6.76 2.53 -4.82
N GLN A 47 -5.46 2.75 -4.72
CA GLN A 47 -4.82 3.36 -3.56
C GLN A 47 -3.61 4.19 -4.01
N ILE A 48 -3.38 5.32 -3.34
CA ILE A 48 -2.17 6.12 -3.45
C ILE A 48 -1.52 6.07 -2.08
N MET A 49 -0.28 5.65 -2.02
CA MET A 49 0.50 5.54 -0.79
C MET A 49 1.67 6.51 -0.85
N ILE A 50 1.99 7.13 0.27
CA ILE A 50 3.22 7.93 0.40
C ILE A 50 4.43 6.99 0.27
N HIS A 51 5.47 7.44 -0.44
CA HIS A 51 6.63 6.60 -0.76
C HIS A 51 7.40 6.11 0.48
N ASN A 52 7.37 6.83 1.60
CA ASN A 52 8.01 6.36 2.84
C ASN A 52 7.30 6.87 4.09
N THR A 53 7.54 6.19 5.21
CA THR A 53 6.91 6.50 6.49
C THR A 53 7.34 7.86 7.06
N ASN A 54 8.56 8.30 6.81
CA ASN A 54 9.03 9.61 7.26
C ASN A 54 8.24 10.73 6.59
N LEU A 55 8.00 10.63 5.28
CA LEU A 55 7.18 11.58 4.55
C LEU A 55 5.72 11.54 5.02
N LEU A 56 5.19 10.35 5.31
CA LEU A 56 3.85 10.20 5.87
C LEU A 56 3.72 10.95 7.20
N TYR A 57 4.68 10.80 8.11
CA TYR A 57 4.70 11.51 9.39
C TYR A 57 4.89 13.03 9.21
N ALA A 58 5.67 13.46 8.24
CA ALA A 58 5.87 14.89 7.96
C ALA A 58 4.58 15.57 7.49
N ILE A 59 3.75 14.87 6.70
CA ILE A 59 2.50 15.42 6.15
C ILE A 59 1.33 15.24 7.14
N SER A 60 1.27 14.12 7.85
CA SER A 60 0.12 13.72 8.68
C SER A 60 0.52 13.29 10.09
N SER A 61 1.41 14.03 10.74
CA SER A 61 2.03 13.68 12.03
C SER A 61 1.04 13.38 13.17
N ARG A 62 -0.19 13.91 13.11
CA ARG A 62 -1.20 13.75 14.18
C ARG A 62 -2.32 12.76 13.82
N ASN A 63 -2.47 12.39 12.55
CA ASN A 63 -3.62 11.63 12.06
C ASN A 63 -3.25 10.35 11.30
N ALA A 64 -1.96 9.98 11.25
CA ALA A 64 -1.53 8.73 10.64
C ALA A 64 -1.97 7.55 11.54
N GLU A 65 -2.87 6.72 11.03
CA GLU A 65 -3.28 5.49 11.73
C GLU A 65 -2.14 4.46 11.67
N GLU A 66 -1.98 3.68 12.75
CA GLU A 66 -0.92 2.65 12.83
C GLU A 66 -0.98 1.68 11.63
N GLN A 67 -2.17 1.27 11.24
CA GLN A 67 -2.38 0.39 10.07
C GLN A 67 -1.82 1.03 8.78
N GLU A 68 -2.06 2.32 8.56
CA GLU A 68 -1.58 3.04 7.38
C GLU A 68 -0.04 3.13 7.36
N VAL A 69 0.56 3.40 8.51
CA VAL A 69 2.02 3.42 8.67
C VAL A 69 2.62 2.05 8.35
N MET A 70 2.02 0.98 8.85
CA MET A 70 2.50 -0.39 8.65
C MET A 70 2.29 -0.87 7.20
N GLU A 71 1.17 -0.51 6.56
CA GLU A 71 0.96 -0.75 5.13
C GLU A 71 1.97 0.02 4.27
N THR A 72 2.27 1.28 4.62
CA THR A 72 3.28 2.09 3.94
C THR A 72 4.67 1.48 4.08
N PHE A 73 5.05 1.05 5.28
CA PHE A 73 6.31 0.34 5.50
C PHE A 73 6.40 -0.95 4.67
N PHE A 74 5.35 -1.78 4.71
CA PHE A 74 5.28 -3.02 3.95
C PHE A 74 5.45 -2.76 2.44
N ALA A 75 4.64 -1.85 1.89
CA ALA A 75 4.69 -1.53 0.47
C ALA A 75 6.08 -1.06 0.04
N ASN A 76 6.72 -0.18 0.79
CA ASN A 76 8.06 0.30 0.49
C ASN A 76 9.13 -0.79 0.56
N SER A 77 8.97 -1.74 1.48
CA SER A 77 9.91 -2.85 1.63
C SER A 77 9.91 -3.78 0.42
N VAL A 78 8.75 -3.99 -0.22
CA VAL A 78 8.60 -4.93 -1.33
C VAL A 78 8.60 -4.27 -2.72
N TRP A 79 8.25 -2.99 -2.82
CA TRP A 79 8.01 -2.28 -4.09
C TRP A 79 9.18 -2.26 -5.05
N ARG A 80 10.38 -2.29 -4.52
CA ARG A 80 11.59 -2.09 -5.33
C ARG A 80 11.90 -3.27 -6.26
N HIS A 81 11.57 -4.46 -5.83
CA HIS A 81 11.97 -5.71 -6.50
C HIS A 81 10.80 -6.64 -6.84
N HIS A 82 9.59 -6.29 -6.43
CA HIS A 82 8.41 -7.13 -6.56
C HIS A 82 7.25 -6.36 -7.18
N SER A 83 6.37 -7.05 -7.89
CA SER A 83 5.12 -6.47 -8.36
C SER A 83 4.13 -6.38 -7.21
N VAL A 84 3.51 -5.21 -7.03
CA VAL A 84 2.57 -4.95 -5.94
C VAL A 84 1.22 -4.57 -6.53
N SER A 85 0.20 -5.35 -6.23
CA SER A 85 -1.18 -5.07 -6.61
C SER A 85 -2.09 -5.11 -5.38
N LYS A 86 -3.24 -4.46 -5.45
CA LYS A 86 -4.22 -4.45 -4.37
C LYS A 86 -5.00 -5.76 -4.33
N GLY A 87 -5.02 -6.40 -3.17
CA GLY A 87 -5.88 -7.56 -2.91
C GLY A 87 -7.35 -7.17 -2.68
N LYS A 88 -8.19 -8.17 -2.50
CA LYS A 88 -9.65 -7.99 -2.35
C LYS A 88 -10.05 -7.44 -0.97
N ARG A 89 -9.24 -7.65 0.07
CA ARG A 89 -9.52 -7.24 1.46
C ARG A 89 -8.80 -5.94 1.81
N THR A 90 -9.30 -5.26 2.83
CA THR A 90 -8.57 -4.13 3.45
C THR A 90 -7.23 -4.62 3.98
N GLY A 91 -6.15 -3.88 3.71
CA GLY A 91 -4.79 -4.25 4.11
C GLY A 91 -4.20 -5.42 3.33
N SER A 92 -4.88 -5.95 2.28
CA SER A 92 -4.34 -7.05 1.48
C SER A 92 -3.69 -6.57 0.20
N TYR A 93 -2.59 -7.24 -0.13
CA TYR A 93 -1.78 -6.99 -1.34
C TYR A 93 -1.46 -8.32 -2.02
N ILE A 94 -1.27 -8.26 -3.33
CA ILE A 94 -0.76 -9.38 -4.12
C ILE A 94 0.68 -9.02 -4.51
N ILE A 95 1.64 -9.80 -4.02
CA ILE A 95 3.06 -9.63 -4.28
C ILE A 95 3.54 -10.84 -5.07
N ASP A 96 3.90 -10.62 -6.34
CA ASP A 96 4.33 -11.69 -7.25
C ASP A 96 3.38 -12.91 -7.24
N GLY A 97 2.07 -12.66 -7.21
CA GLY A 97 1.04 -13.70 -7.16
C GLY A 97 0.70 -14.24 -5.76
N HIS A 98 1.42 -13.83 -4.72
CA HIS A 98 1.14 -14.24 -3.33
C HIS A 98 0.24 -13.24 -2.61
N ASN A 99 -0.80 -13.74 -1.96
CA ASN A 99 -1.72 -12.91 -1.18
C ASN A 99 -1.14 -12.66 0.21
N ILE A 100 -0.89 -11.39 0.54
CA ILE A 100 -0.33 -10.98 1.83
C ILE A 100 -1.27 -9.94 2.47
N VAL A 101 -1.63 -10.15 3.73
CA VAL A 101 -2.47 -9.24 4.51
C VAL A 101 -1.62 -8.59 5.60
N VAL A 102 -1.52 -7.26 5.56
CA VAL A 102 -0.87 -6.48 6.62
C VAL A 102 -1.86 -6.26 7.75
N CYS A 103 -1.55 -6.72 8.95
CA CYS A 103 -2.47 -6.65 10.09
C CYS A 103 -1.75 -6.71 11.44
N ASP A 104 -2.42 -6.22 12.48
CA ASP A 104 -1.96 -6.38 13.87
C ASP A 104 -1.93 -7.86 14.29
N LYS A 105 -0.99 -8.20 15.18
CA LYS A 105 -0.85 -9.57 15.71
C LYS A 105 -2.11 -10.08 16.43
N SER A 106 -2.91 -9.19 16.99
CA SER A 106 -4.13 -9.53 17.72
C SER A 106 -5.29 -9.92 16.79
N ARG A 107 -5.23 -9.49 15.53
CA ARG A 107 -6.31 -9.70 14.56
C ARG A 107 -6.35 -11.16 14.10
N ARG A 108 -7.42 -11.85 14.43
CA ARG A 108 -7.61 -13.25 14.04
C ARG A 108 -8.32 -13.34 12.69
N PHE A 109 -7.78 -14.17 11.81
CA PHE A 109 -8.41 -14.56 10.56
C PHE A 109 -8.60 -16.08 10.54
N LYS A 110 -9.63 -16.51 9.84
CA LYS A 110 -9.74 -17.94 9.50
C LYS A 110 -8.57 -18.29 8.57
N ALA A 111 -7.89 -19.39 8.87
CA ALA A 111 -6.85 -19.90 7.99
C ALA A 111 -7.42 -20.08 6.57
N GLN A 112 -6.73 -19.54 5.59
CA GLN A 112 -7.06 -19.69 4.17
C GLN A 112 -5.79 -20.14 3.46
N ASP A 113 -5.90 -21.16 2.62
CA ASP A 113 -4.79 -21.64 1.81
C ASP A 113 -4.31 -20.53 0.88
N GLY A 114 -2.99 -20.37 0.81
CA GLY A 114 -2.35 -19.38 -0.05
C GLY A 114 -2.41 -17.93 0.41
N VAL A 115 -2.82 -17.67 1.66
CA VAL A 115 -2.80 -16.32 2.26
C VAL A 115 -1.76 -16.26 3.36
N TYR A 116 -0.87 -15.28 3.26
CA TYR A 116 0.14 -14.96 4.27
C TYR A 116 -0.27 -13.70 5.03
N PHE A 117 0.16 -13.59 6.28
CA PHE A 117 -0.15 -12.45 7.12
C PHE A 117 1.15 -11.76 7.55
N ALA A 118 1.34 -10.52 7.11
CA ALA A 118 2.41 -9.66 7.59
C ALA A 118 1.95 -9.01 8.90
N ARG A 119 2.40 -9.60 10.02
CA ARG A 119 1.96 -9.23 11.38
C ARG A 119 2.85 -8.14 11.95
N TYR A 120 2.32 -6.94 12.18
CA TYR A 120 3.01 -5.97 13.01
C TYR A 120 2.73 -6.23 14.50
N ASN A 121 3.60 -5.74 15.38
CA ASN A 121 3.63 -6.07 16.80
C ASN A 121 3.88 -7.57 17.10
N ALA A 122 4.42 -8.34 16.14
CA ALA A 122 4.83 -9.73 16.33
C ALA A 122 6.36 -9.85 16.22
N GLU A 123 6.98 -10.54 17.18
CA GLU A 123 8.43 -10.76 17.19
C GLU A 123 8.82 -12.03 16.44
N VAL A 124 7.98 -13.06 16.52
CA VAL A 124 8.22 -14.39 15.94
C VAL A 124 7.07 -14.78 15.04
N GLY A 125 7.40 -15.41 13.90
CA GLY A 125 6.42 -15.93 12.96
C GLY A 125 6.05 -17.38 13.23
N HIS A 126 4.83 -17.76 12.85
CA HIS A 126 4.34 -19.13 12.91
C HIS A 126 3.47 -19.47 11.70
N GLY A 127 3.85 -20.51 10.97
CA GLY A 127 3.08 -20.95 9.79
C GLY A 127 3.02 -19.88 8.72
N THR A 128 1.82 -19.37 8.42
CA THR A 128 1.59 -18.30 7.44
C THR A 128 1.71 -16.88 8.02
N ASP A 129 1.94 -16.77 9.33
CA ASP A 129 2.14 -15.49 10.02
C ASP A 129 3.63 -15.11 9.97
N ILE A 130 3.94 -14.00 9.31
CA ILE A 130 5.29 -13.48 9.12
C ILE A 130 5.39 -12.14 9.86
N PRO A 131 6.36 -11.95 10.78
CA PRO A 131 6.56 -10.64 11.38
C PRO A 131 6.83 -9.58 10.33
N LEU A 132 6.13 -8.46 10.43
CA LEU A 132 6.22 -7.38 9.43
C LEU A 132 7.65 -6.85 9.26
N TRP A 133 8.41 -6.77 10.33
CA TRP A 133 9.79 -6.26 10.30
C TRP A 133 10.73 -7.06 9.40
N LEU A 134 10.44 -8.36 9.16
CA LEU A 134 11.24 -9.20 8.25
C LEU A 134 11.19 -8.71 6.80
N PHE A 135 10.07 -8.09 6.38
CA PHE A 135 9.97 -7.51 5.05
C PHE A 135 10.94 -6.36 4.81
N GLY A 136 11.37 -5.68 5.88
CA GLY A 136 12.40 -4.65 5.81
C GLY A 136 13.75 -5.12 5.27
N PHE A 137 14.01 -6.43 5.20
CA PHE A 137 15.21 -6.99 4.60
C PHE A 137 15.08 -7.30 3.09
N LEU A 138 13.91 -7.07 2.50
CA LEU A 138 13.66 -7.34 1.07
C LEU A 138 14.03 -6.18 0.13
N HIS A 139 14.51 -5.08 0.67
CA HIS A 139 14.88 -3.90 -0.15
C HIS A 139 16.33 -3.89 -0.62
#